data_e709ede74a32ef51172a8af622e8af0a
#
_entry.id   e709ede74a32ef51172a8af622e8af0a
#
_cell.length_a   1.000
_cell.length_b   1.000
_cell.length_c   1.000
_cell.angle_alpha   90.00
_cell.angle_beta   90.00
_cell.angle_gamma   90.00
#
_symmetry.space_group_name_H-M   'P 1'
#
loop_
_entity.id
_entity.type
_entity.pdbx_description
1 polymer ?
#
loop_
_entity_poly.entity_id
_entity_poly.type
_entity_poly.pdbx_seq_one_letter_code
_entity_poly.pdbx_strand_id
1 'polypeptide(L)'
;MNSKLLRLIAIVTVLAFAAGAQAQRRNSRYVDYINKYSALAVQQMKEHKIPASITLAQGLLESGAGMSTLARKSNNHFGIKCGSNWNGRTVRHDDDARNECFRAYRNPRDSYEDHSAFLKRGARYAFLFKLKITDYKGWARGLKKAGYATDPSYANRLITIIEAVSY
;
A
#
# COMPACT_ATOMS: atom_id res chain seq x y z
N MET A 1 9.34 49.44 1.60
CA MET A 1 8.95 48.09 1.17
C MET A 1 7.45 47.97 1.41
N ASN A 2 6.68 47.60 0.39
CA ASN A 2 5.21 47.71 0.41
C ASN A 2 4.61 46.66 1.37
N SER A 3 3.74 47.04 2.30
CA SER A 3 3.14 46.14 3.31
C SER A 3 2.40 44.94 2.72
N LYS A 4 1.85 45.09 1.50
CA LYS A 4 1.25 44.00 0.74
C LYS A 4 2.26 42.94 0.28
N LEU A 5 3.49 43.38 -0.11
CA LEU A 5 4.57 42.49 -0.53
C LEU A 5 5.10 41.67 0.66
N LEU A 6 5.27 42.30 1.83
CA LEU A 6 5.66 41.63 3.06
C LEU A 6 4.65 40.55 3.49
N ARG A 7 3.34 40.85 3.39
CA ARG A 7 2.28 39.85 3.69
C ARG A 7 2.29 38.69 2.71
N LEU A 8 2.52 38.96 1.43
CA LEU A 8 2.60 37.91 0.40
C LEU A 8 3.79 36.98 0.65
N ILE A 9 4.97 37.53 0.95
CA ILE A 9 6.19 36.77 1.26
C ILE A 9 5.96 35.92 2.51
N ALA A 10 5.36 36.45 3.57
CA ALA A 10 5.07 35.71 4.80
C ALA A 10 4.10 34.54 4.56
N ILE A 11 3.07 34.72 3.73
CA ILE A 11 2.11 33.64 3.40
C ILE A 11 2.81 32.53 2.60
N VAL A 12 3.64 32.88 1.61
CA VAL A 12 4.35 31.91 0.79
C VAL A 12 5.36 31.10 1.63
N THR A 13 6.07 31.73 2.56
CA THR A 13 7.00 31.04 3.45
C THR A 13 6.29 30.10 4.42
N VAL A 14 5.14 30.48 4.98
CA VAL A 14 4.35 29.63 5.87
C VAL A 14 3.82 28.40 5.12
N LEU A 15 3.32 28.58 3.90
CA LEU A 15 2.84 27.48 3.06
C LEU A 15 3.97 26.51 2.66
N ALA A 16 5.15 27.02 2.34
CA ALA A 16 6.32 26.19 2.02
C ALA A 16 6.81 25.39 3.25
N PHE A 17 6.79 25.99 4.45
CA PHE A 17 7.15 25.31 5.70
C PHE A 17 6.14 24.21 6.05
N ALA A 18 4.85 24.46 5.87
CA ALA A 18 3.80 23.47 6.10
C ALA A 18 3.91 22.28 5.14
N ALA A 19 4.18 22.53 3.86
CA ALA A 19 4.39 21.48 2.86
C ALA A 19 5.64 20.63 3.16
N GLY A 20 6.73 21.24 3.58
CA GLY A 20 7.94 20.53 4.00
C GLY A 20 7.72 19.65 5.23
N ALA A 21 7.03 20.15 6.25
CA ALA A 21 6.68 19.38 7.44
C ALA A 21 5.76 18.19 7.13
N GLN A 22 4.86 18.33 6.17
CA GLN A 22 3.96 17.26 5.77
C GLN A 22 4.68 16.17 4.96
N ALA A 23 5.61 16.55 4.08
CA ALA A 23 6.45 15.61 3.36
C ALA A 23 7.36 14.82 4.31
N GLN A 24 7.97 15.49 5.29
CA GLN A 24 8.80 14.86 6.33
C GLN A 24 8.02 13.85 7.17
N ARG A 25 6.78 14.18 7.59
CA ARG A 25 5.90 13.26 8.34
C ARG A 25 5.48 12.05 7.51
N ARG A 26 5.26 12.24 6.21
CA ARG A 26 4.93 11.12 5.31
C ARG A 26 6.11 10.18 5.17
N ASN A 27 7.32 10.69 5.01
CA ASN A 27 8.54 9.89 4.89
C ASN A 27 8.79 9.06 6.16
N SER A 28 8.69 9.66 7.35
CA SER A 28 8.86 8.92 8.61
C SER A 28 7.85 7.76 8.78
N ARG A 29 6.57 8.00 8.46
CA ARG A 29 5.54 6.93 8.52
C ARG A 29 5.83 5.77 7.56
N TYR A 30 6.37 6.07 6.40
CA TYR A 30 6.75 5.05 5.43
C TYR A 30 7.90 4.19 5.96
N VAL A 31 8.93 4.84 6.51
CA VAL A 31 10.06 4.16 7.15
C VAL A 31 9.57 3.29 8.32
N ASP A 32 8.72 3.83 9.19
CA ASP A 32 8.16 3.09 10.34
C ASP A 32 7.38 1.85 9.88
N TYR A 33 6.55 2.01 8.83
CA TYR A 33 5.79 0.90 8.27
C TYR A 33 6.70 -0.19 7.71
N ILE A 34 7.73 0.20 6.95
CA ILE A 34 8.70 -0.73 6.37
C ILE A 34 9.48 -1.46 7.45
N ASN A 35 10.01 -0.74 8.43
CA ASN A 35 10.74 -1.34 9.55
C ASN A 35 9.87 -2.37 10.29
N LYS A 36 8.60 -2.06 10.49
CA LYS A 36 7.65 -2.92 11.20
C LYS A 36 7.29 -4.19 10.44
N TYR A 37 7.16 -4.12 9.11
CA TYR A 37 6.57 -5.19 8.30
C TYR A 37 7.54 -5.83 7.30
N SER A 38 8.79 -5.36 7.20
CA SER A 38 9.77 -5.92 6.25
C SER A 38 10.01 -7.41 6.45
N ALA A 39 10.11 -7.88 7.69
CA ALA A 39 10.30 -9.29 7.99
C ALA A 39 9.12 -10.16 7.47
N LEU A 40 7.88 -9.68 7.59
CA LEU A 40 6.70 -10.36 7.03
C LEU A 40 6.76 -10.41 5.51
N ALA A 41 7.10 -9.29 4.86
CA ALA A 41 7.20 -9.25 3.40
C ALA A 41 8.30 -10.18 2.87
N VAL A 42 9.45 -10.25 3.56
CA VAL A 42 10.53 -11.18 3.21
C VAL A 42 10.08 -12.64 3.42
N GLN A 43 9.33 -12.92 4.47
CA GLN A 43 8.75 -14.25 4.68
C GLN A 43 7.83 -14.62 3.51
N GLN A 44 6.91 -13.73 3.11
CA GLN A 44 6.02 -13.95 1.96
C GLN A 44 6.78 -14.16 0.65
N MET A 45 7.89 -13.43 0.44
CA MET A 45 8.74 -13.62 -0.71
C MET A 45 9.37 -15.03 -0.74
N LYS A 46 9.84 -15.54 0.38
CA LYS A 46 10.42 -16.88 0.49
C LYS A 46 9.38 -17.97 0.24
N GLU A 47 8.19 -17.84 0.81
CA GLU A 47 7.13 -18.85 0.78
C GLU A 47 6.30 -18.80 -0.52
N HIS A 48 5.93 -17.61 -0.97
CA HIS A 48 5.00 -17.42 -2.07
C HIS A 48 5.64 -16.89 -3.36
N LYS A 49 6.93 -16.53 -3.36
CA LYS A 49 7.66 -16.01 -4.52
C LYS A 49 7.13 -14.67 -5.05
N ILE A 50 6.59 -13.85 -4.18
CA ILE A 50 6.19 -12.47 -4.48
C ILE A 50 7.31 -11.54 -4.00
N PRO A 51 7.81 -10.56 -4.80
CA PRO A 51 8.86 -9.64 -4.34
C PRO A 51 8.48 -8.94 -3.03
N ALA A 52 9.37 -8.96 -2.05
CA ALA A 52 9.12 -8.29 -0.76
C ALA A 52 8.85 -6.79 -0.93
N SER A 53 9.55 -6.14 -1.86
CA SER A 53 9.33 -4.73 -2.20
C SER A 53 7.92 -4.46 -2.73
N ILE A 54 7.37 -5.36 -3.55
CA ILE A 54 5.98 -5.27 -4.04
C ILE A 54 5.00 -5.44 -2.88
N THR A 55 5.17 -6.46 -2.05
CA THR A 55 4.29 -6.71 -0.90
C THR A 55 4.30 -5.51 0.05
N LEU A 56 5.48 -4.94 0.37
CA LEU A 56 5.59 -3.75 1.22
C LEU A 56 4.95 -2.51 0.58
N ALA A 57 5.22 -2.25 -0.69
CA ALA A 57 4.67 -1.09 -1.39
C ALA A 57 3.14 -1.16 -1.48
N GLN A 58 2.57 -2.33 -1.76
CA GLN A 58 1.12 -2.55 -1.74
C GLN A 58 0.56 -2.33 -0.33
N GLY A 59 1.10 -3.00 0.69
CA GLY A 59 0.63 -2.85 2.06
C GLY A 59 0.69 -1.40 2.55
N LEU A 60 1.76 -0.67 2.22
CA LEU A 60 1.93 0.74 2.54
C LEU A 60 0.88 1.60 1.83
N LEU A 61 0.68 1.38 0.53
CA LEU A 61 -0.24 2.15 -0.30
C LEU A 61 -1.69 1.94 0.11
N GLU A 62 -2.13 0.68 0.20
CA GLU A 62 -3.51 0.28 0.47
C GLU A 62 -3.95 0.61 1.91
N SER A 63 -3.04 0.52 2.86
CA SER A 63 -3.34 0.80 4.26
C SER A 63 -3.06 2.24 4.71
N GLY A 64 -2.56 3.09 3.80
CA GLY A 64 -2.05 4.42 4.18
C GLY A 64 -0.95 4.32 5.24
N ALA A 65 0.04 3.46 5.03
CA ALA A 65 1.10 3.12 5.98
C ALA A 65 0.54 2.55 7.32
N GLY A 66 -0.51 1.76 7.25
CA GLY A 66 -1.17 1.15 8.39
C GLY A 66 -2.10 2.09 9.18
N MET A 67 -2.30 3.31 8.68
CA MET A 67 -3.07 4.36 9.39
C MET A 67 -4.52 4.48 8.93
N SER A 68 -4.93 3.81 7.85
CA SER A 68 -6.31 3.83 7.40
C SER A 68 -7.25 3.24 8.46
N THR A 69 -8.49 3.71 8.49
CA THR A 69 -9.52 3.20 9.40
C THR A 69 -9.72 1.70 9.22
N LEU A 70 -9.73 1.23 7.97
CA LEU A 70 -9.85 -0.19 7.65
C LEU A 70 -8.69 -1.00 8.26
N ALA A 71 -7.43 -0.61 7.99
CA ALA A 71 -6.26 -1.32 8.50
C ALA A 71 -6.22 -1.38 10.03
N ARG A 72 -6.55 -0.27 10.70
CA ARG A 72 -6.55 -0.18 12.18
C ARG A 72 -7.65 -1.02 12.84
N LYS A 73 -8.84 -1.10 12.23
CA LYS A 73 -9.98 -1.85 12.78
C LYS A 73 -9.92 -3.35 12.48
N SER A 74 -9.32 -3.73 11.35
CA SER A 74 -9.41 -5.10 10.83
C SER A 74 -8.07 -5.77 10.58
N ASN A 75 -6.94 -5.12 10.79
CA ASN A 75 -5.61 -5.58 10.36
C ASN A 75 -5.53 -5.90 8.85
N ASN A 76 -6.46 -5.38 8.05
CA ASN A 76 -6.46 -5.60 6.60
C ASN A 76 -5.60 -4.53 5.92
N HIS A 77 -4.36 -4.92 5.63
CA HIS A 77 -3.35 -4.01 5.06
C HIS A 77 -3.43 -3.91 3.53
N PHE A 78 -4.24 -4.72 2.87
CA PHE A 78 -4.29 -4.81 1.40
C PHE A 78 -5.67 -4.53 0.81
N GLY A 79 -6.64 -4.13 1.64
CA GLY A 79 -7.99 -3.84 1.18
C GLY A 79 -8.72 -5.05 0.58
N ILE A 80 -8.44 -6.27 1.09
CA ILE A 80 -9.06 -7.48 0.52
C ILE A 80 -10.51 -7.55 0.93
N LYS A 81 -11.40 -7.52 -0.07
CA LYS A 81 -12.85 -7.66 0.09
C LYS A 81 -13.21 -9.11 0.42
N CYS A 82 -14.36 -9.34 1.07
CA CYS A 82 -14.77 -10.67 1.53
C CYS A 82 -14.77 -11.73 0.41
N GLY A 83 -15.41 -11.42 -0.72
CA GLY A 83 -15.65 -12.42 -1.75
C GLY A 83 -16.62 -13.53 -1.27
N SER A 84 -16.97 -14.44 -2.17
CA SER A 84 -17.94 -15.51 -1.89
C SER A 84 -17.42 -16.62 -0.96
N ASN A 85 -16.11 -16.81 -0.90
CA ASN A 85 -15.48 -17.95 -0.20
C ASN A 85 -14.80 -17.56 1.12
N TRP A 86 -15.11 -16.38 1.66
CA TRP A 86 -14.53 -15.95 2.93
C TRP A 86 -15.42 -16.31 4.10
N ASN A 87 -14.94 -17.18 4.98
CA ASN A 87 -15.66 -17.63 6.19
C ASN A 87 -15.08 -17.04 7.49
N GLY A 88 -14.10 -16.13 7.36
CA GLY A 88 -13.47 -15.47 8.50
C GLY A 88 -14.25 -14.23 8.99
N ARG A 89 -13.65 -13.52 9.95
CA ARG A 89 -14.20 -12.26 10.46
C ARG A 89 -14.27 -11.21 9.36
N THR A 90 -15.25 -10.33 9.45
CA THR A 90 -15.49 -9.26 8.47
C THR A 90 -15.65 -7.91 9.16
N VAL A 91 -15.44 -6.84 8.38
CA VAL A 91 -15.74 -5.47 8.76
C VAL A 91 -16.42 -4.77 7.57
N ARG A 92 -17.33 -3.86 7.88
CA ARG A 92 -17.93 -3.00 6.87
C ARG A 92 -17.19 -1.67 6.79
N HIS A 93 -16.93 -1.23 5.56
CA HIS A 93 -16.23 0.02 5.29
C HIS A 93 -16.68 0.61 3.95
N ASP A 94 -16.73 1.93 3.85
CA ASP A 94 -17.00 2.63 2.60
C ASP A 94 -15.70 2.72 1.78
N ASP A 95 -15.75 2.27 0.51
CA ASP A 95 -14.65 2.32 -0.45
C ASP A 95 -15.21 2.73 -1.81
N ASP A 96 -15.11 1.91 -2.85
CA ASP A 96 -15.74 2.17 -4.16
C ASP A 96 -17.28 2.27 -4.05
N ALA A 97 -17.86 1.53 -3.12
CA ALA A 97 -19.28 1.61 -2.75
C ALA A 97 -19.46 1.75 -1.23
N ARG A 98 -20.66 2.16 -0.82
CA ARG A 98 -21.00 2.22 0.61
C ARG A 98 -21.13 0.83 1.22
N ASN A 99 -20.67 0.69 2.47
CA ASN A 99 -20.89 -0.50 3.30
C ASN A 99 -20.35 -1.81 2.67
N GLU A 100 -19.23 -1.76 1.98
CA GLU A 100 -18.60 -2.93 1.40
C GLU A 100 -18.02 -3.86 2.47
N CYS A 101 -17.99 -5.16 2.15
CA CYS A 101 -17.46 -6.18 3.05
C CYS A 101 -15.97 -6.37 2.83
N PHE A 102 -15.18 -6.20 3.91
CA PHE A 102 -13.74 -6.47 3.92
C PHE A 102 -13.41 -7.57 4.91
N ARG A 103 -12.38 -8.36 4.58
CA ARG A 103 -11.83 -9.37 5.48
C ARG A 103 -11.22 -8.71 6.71
N ALA A 104 -11.40 -9.31 7.88
CA ALA A 104 -10.80 -8.86 9.12
C ALA A 104 -9.93 -9.98 9.71
N TYR A 105 -8.70 -9.61 10.10
CA TYR A 105 -7.68 -10.54 10.57
C TYR A 105 -7.39 -10.33 12.05
N ARG A 106 -6.86 -11.36 12.73
CA ARG A 106 -6.46 -11.27 14.11
C ARG A 106 -5.22 -10.40 14.31
N ASN A 107 -4.34 -10.42 13.31
CA ASN A 107 -3.09 -9.68 13.31
C ASN A 107 -2.64 -9.38 11.87
N PRO A 108 -1.66 -8.49 11.66
CA PRO A 108 -1.14 -8.16 10.33
C PRO A 108 -0.53 -9.34 9.56
N ARG A 109 0.08 -10.31 10.25
CA ARG A 109 0.65 -11.51 9.60
C ARG A 109 -0.41 -12.26 8.79
N ASP A 110 -1.59 -12.47 9.37
CA ASP A 110 -2.70 -13.16 8.70
C ASP A 110 -3.13 -12.40 7.42
N SER A 111 -3.08 -11.06 7.45
CA SER A 111 -3.37 -10.22 6.27
C SER A 111 -2.31 -10.38 5.16
N TYR A 112 -1.04 -10.42 5.53
CA TYR A 112 0.08 -10.63 4.58
C TYR A 112 0.01 -12.01 3.93
N GLU A 113 -0.29 -13.04 4.73
CA GLU A 113 -0.45 -14.40 4.25
C GLU A 113 -1.63 -14.53 3.27
N ASP A 114 -2.79 -13.99 3.66
CA ASP A 114 -3.97 -14.06 2.81
C ASP A 114 -3.81 -13.24 1.51
N HIS A 115 -3.11 -12.10 1.56
CA HIS A 115 -2.74 -11.34 0.36
C HIS A 115 -1.89 -12.18 -0.60
N SER A 116 -0.87 -12.84 -0.09
CA SER A 116 0.00 -13.70 -0.91
C SER A 116 -0.77 -14.87 -1.50
N ALA A 117 -1.60 -15.51 -0.70
CA ALA A 117 -2.49 -16.59 -1.14
C ALA A 117 -3.53 -16.11 -2.16
N PHE A 118 -4.05 -14.89 -1.99
CA PHE A 118 -4.98 -14.25 -2.95
C PHE A 118 -4.33 -14.07 -4.32
N LEU A 119 -3.12 -13.53 -4.38
CA LEU A 119 -2.39 -13.38 -5.64
C LEU A 119 -2.08 -14.73 -6.28
N LYS A 120 -1.65 -15.70 -5.47
CA LYS A 120 -1.26 -17.03 -5.97
C LYS A 120 -2.44 -17.84 -6.52
N ARG A 121 -3.63 -17.73 -5.90
CA ARG A 121 -4.84 -18.43 -6.35
C ARG A 121 -5.52 -17.75 -7.54
N GLY A 122 -5.32 -16.46 -7.73
CA GLY A 122 -6.00 -15.69 -8.76
C GLY A 122 -5.43 -15.96 -10.15
N ALA A 123 -6.17 -16.67 -11.02
CA ALA A 123 -5.72 -17.00 -12.38
C ALA A 123 -5.23 -15.77 -13.16
N ARG A 124 -5.86 -14.60 -12.96
CA ARG A 124 -5.46 -13.34 -13.60
C ARG A 124 -4.07 -12.85 -13.19
N TYR A 125 -3.51 -13.35 -12.08
CA TYR A 125 -2.16 -13.01 -11.59
C TYR A 125 -1.11 -14.06 -11.95
N ALA A 126 -1.48 -15.21 -12.50
CA ALA A 126 -0.58 -16.34 -12.72
C ALA A 126 0.67 -15.98 -13.56
N PHE A 127 0.53 -15.07 -14.53
CA PHE A 127 1.64 -14.62 -15.37
C PHE A 127 2.72 -13.84 -14.59
N LEU A 128 2.38 -13.21 -13.46
CA LEU A 128 3.32 -12.49 -12.62
C LEU A 128 4.41 -13.41 -12.07
N PHE A 129 4.06 -14.64 -11.75
CA PHE A 129 4.98 -15.64 -11.20
C PHE A 129 6.00 -16.18 -12.21
N LYS A 130 5.92 -15.77 -13.48
CA LYS A 130 6.93 -16.00 -14.53
C LYS A 130 7.98 -14.87 -14.57
N LEU A 131 7.74 -13.75 -13.90
CA LEU A 131 8.69 -12.66 -13.81
C LEU A 131 9.80 -12.98 -12.79
N LYS A 132 10.98 -12.37 -12.99
CA LYS A 132 12.06 -12.47 -11.99
C LYS A 132 11.58 -11.81 -10.69
N ILE A 133 12.01 -12.38 -9.56
CA ILE A 133 11.71 -11.85 -8.22
C ILE A 133 12.25 -10.42 -8.01
N THR A 134 13.26 -10.04 -8.78
CA THR A 134 13.89 -8.71 -8.77
C THR A 134 13.23 -7.72 -9.73
N ASP A 135 12.32 -8.17 -10.61
CA ASP A 135 11.63 -7.31 -11.57
C ASP A 135 10.38 -6.66 -10.94
N TYR A 136 10.60 -5.81 -9.92
CA TYR A 136 9.51 -5.11 -9.27
C TYR A 136 8.72 -4.20 -10.21
N LYS A 137 9.35 -3.64 -11.27
CA LYS A 137 8.65 -2.81 -12.27
C LYS A 137 7.69 -3.64 -13.12
N GLY A 138 8.12 -4.81 -13.55
CA GLY A 138 7.27 -5.79 -14.24
C GLY A 138 6.11 -6.25 -13.36
N TRP A 139 6.37 -6.54 -12.08
CA TRP A 139 5.34 -6.91 -11.12
C TRP A 139 4.32 -5.78 -10.92
N ALA A 140 4.76 -4.52 -10.71
CA ALA A 140 3.87 -3.38 -10.51
C ALA A 140 2.94 -3.14 -11.72
N ARG A 141 3.50 -3.15 -12.92
CA ARG A 141 2.74 -3.03 -14.18
C ARG A 141 1.79 -4.21 -14.39
N GLY A 142 2.26 -5.40 -14.07
CA GLY A 142 1.48 -6.62 -14.18
C GLY A 142 0.28 -6.65 -13.22
N LEU A 143 0.44 -6.22 -11.97
CA LEU A 143 -0.65 -6.07 -11.01
C LEU A 143 -1.71 -5.10 -11.53
N LYS A 144 -1.32 -3.95 -12.08
CA LYS A 144 -2.24 -3.01 -12.71
C LYS A 144 -2.96 -3.64 -13.90
N LYS A 145 -2.24 -4.31 -14.80
CA LYS A 145 -2.79 -5.00 -15.97
C LYS A 145 -3.79 -6.10 -15.56
N ALA A 146 -3.51 -6.82 -14.47
CA ALA A 146 -4.41 -7.85 -13.93
C ALA A 146 -5.64 -7.28 -13.20
N GLY A 147 -5.77 -5.94 -13.09
CA GLY A 147 -6.90 -5.30 -12.44
C GLY A 147 -6.88 -5.42 -10.91
N TYR A 148 -5.68 -5.37 -10.30
CA TYR A 148 -5.59 -5.31 -8.83
C TYR A 148 -6.20 -4.02 -8.29
N ALA A 149 -5.99 -2.91 -8.97
CA ALA A 149 -6.58 -1.60 -8.66
C ALA A 149 -7.12 -0.91 -9.91
N THR A 150 -8.13 -0.09 -9.75
CA THR A 150 -8.75 0.71 -10.83
C THR A 150 -7.91 1.94 -11.19
N ASP A 151 -7.18 2.53 -10.24
CA ASP A 151 -6.34 3.71 -10.42
C ASP A 151 -5.35 3.54 -11.60
N PRO A 152 -5.40 4.38 -12.65
CA PRO A 152 -4.47 4.30 -13.79
C PRO A 152 -3.01 4.51 -13.39
N SER A 153 -2.75 5.23 -12.32
CA SER A 153 -1.40 5.52 -11.81
C SER A 153 -0.84 4.45 -10.87
N TYR A 154 -1.60 3.38 -10.58
CA TYR A 154 -1.26 2.38 -9.56
C TYR A 154 0.17 1.82 -9.69
N ALA A 155 0.56 1.39 -10.89
CA ALA A 155 1.89 0.86 -11.12
C ALA A 155 3.00 1.87 -10.81
N ASN A 156 2.83 3.11 -11.26
CA ASN A 156 3.80 4.17 -11.01
C ASN A 156 3.90 4.52 -9.53
N ARG A 157 2.78 4.52 -8.80
CA ARG A 157 2.76 4.73 -7.35
C ARG A 157 3.56 3.66 -6.60
N LEU A 158 3.38 2.38 -6.96
CA LEU A 158 4.18 1.29 -6.38
C LEU A 158 5.68 1.48 -6.68
N ILE A 159 6.03 1.77 -7.92
CA ILE A 159 7.42 1.97 -8.35
C ILE A 159 8.04 3.14 -7.57
N THR A 160 7.35 4.28 -7.49
CA THR A 160 7.81 5.45 -6.74
C THR A 160 8.04 5.13 -5.25
N ILE A 161 7.15 4.37 -4.62
CA ILE A 161 7.31 3.95 -3.22
C ILE A 161 8.57 3.09 -3.08
N ILE A 162 8.77 2.11 -3.96
CA ILE A 162 9.93 1.21 -3.89
C ILE A 162 11.23 1.99 -4.09
N GLU A 163 11.28 2.87 -5.09
CA GLU A 163 12.48 3.67 -5.41
C GLU A 163 12.80 4.70 -4.32
N ALA A 164 11.78 5.26 -3.66
CA ALA A 164 11.97 6.22 -2.57
C ALA A 164 12.53 5.62 -1.27
N VAL A 165 12.47 4.30 -1.10
CA VAL A 165 12.95 3.60 0.11
C VAL A 165 14.11 2.65 -0.17
N SER A 166 14.56 2.57 -1.43
CA SER A 166 15.76 1.81 -1.85
C SER A 166 16.99 2.69 -1.67
N TYR A 167 17.54 2.72 -0.44
CA TYR A 167 18.84 3.32 -0.13
C TYR A 167 19.74 2.27 0.51
#